data_95976ad78f97db7036fcf194008e6c96
#
_entry.id   95976ad78f97db7036fcf194008e6c96
#
_cell.length_a   1.000
_cell.length_b   1.000
_cell.length_c   1.000
_cell.angle_alpha   90.00
_cell.angle_beta   90.00
_cell.angle_gamma   90.00
#
_symmetry.space_group_name_H-M   'P 1'
#
loop_
_entity.id
_entity.type
_entity.pdbx_description
1 polymer ?
#
loop_
_entity_poly.entity_id
_entity_poly.type
_entity_poly.pdbx_seq_one_letter_code
_entity_poly.pdbx_strand_id
1 'polypeptide(L)'
;IIGDHTDKYVQAYFQYDSKKTGGVTISHLRFGDQPIRAPYYINKADFVACHVPAYIVKGFPMVRDVKDGGVFLINCQWSDEELDHHMPAVAKRYIAEHNIQVYTINAIDLAIEIGMGKRTNTILQSAFFKLAKVMPEAEAIGYMKDAATHSYLKKGQDVVDMNHKAIDMGATAFHKFEVPASWKDAKDETVAEHVEGNAATVKMVKEIMEPVGRMDGDSLPVSAFANGHEDGTFCQGASAYEKRGVAVSVPEWDVSLCGSI
;
A
#
# COMPACT_ATOMS: atom_id res chain seq x y z
N ILE A 1 -2.49 14.55 -16.32
CA ILE A 1 -2.39 15.92 -15.78
C ILE A 1 -0.95 16.42 -15.90
N ILE A 2 0.04 15.86 -15.17
CA ILE A 2 1.42 16.38 -15.16
C ILE A 2 1.99 16.48 -16.60
N GLY A 3 1.94 15.41 -17.38
CA GLY A 3 2.47 15.38 -18.73
C GLY A 3 1.71 16.25 -19.75
N ASP A 4 0.43 16.53 -19.49
CA ASP A 4 -0.41 17.32 -20.40
C ASP A 4 -0.32 18.82 -20.12
N HIS A 5 0.01 19.21 -18.88
CA HIS A 5 -0.07 20.58 -18.40
C HIS A 5 1.26 21.15 -17.90
N THR A 6 2.35 20.40 -18.02
CA THR A 6 3.70 20.84 -17.68
C THR A 6 4.70 20.42 -18.74
N ASP A 7 5.88 21.05 -18.77
CA ASP A 7 6.99 20.65 -19.62
C ASP A 7 7.77 19.44 -19.10
N LYS A 8 7.24 18.74 -18.07
CA LYS A 8 7.89 17.59 -17.46
C LYS A 8 7.70 16.32 -18.29
N TYR A 9 8.76 15.55 -18.40
CA TYR A 9 8.70 14.19 -18.88
C TYR A 9 8.05 13.30 -17.80
N VAL A 10 7.19 12.36 -18.22
CA VAL A 10 6.43 11.48 -17.35
C VAL A 10 6.62 10.03 -17.79
N GLN A 11 6.86 9.15 -16.83
CA GLN A 11 6.90 7.71 -17.04
C GLN A 11 6.08 6.99 -15.97
N ALA A 12 5.31 5.99 -16.36
CA ALA A 12 4.55 5.13 -15.46
C ALA A 12 4.85 3.67 -15.78
N TYR A 13 5.14 2.88 -14.74
CA TYR A 13 5.22 1.43 -14.76
C TYR A 13 4.26 0.86 -13.72
N PHE A 14 3.61 -0.24 -14.08
CA PHE A 14 2.68 -0.93 -13.18
C PHE A 14 3.18 -2.33 -12.93
N GLN A 15 3.32 -2.67 -11.66
CA GLN A 15 3.70 -3.99 -11.19
C GLN A 15 2.47 -4.65 -10.58
N TYR A 16 2.16 -5.85 -11.05
CA TYR A 16 1.03 -6.64 -10.59
C TYR A 16 1.55 -7.94 -9.99
N ASP A 17 0.91 -8.39 -8.90
CA ASP A 17 1.10 -9.73 -8.39
C ASP A 17 0.49 -10.75 -9.37
N SER A 18 1.04 -11.95 -9.42
CA SER A 18 0.47 -13.09 -10.15
C SER A 18 -0.89 -13.54 -9.60
N LYS A 19 -1.19 -13.21 -8.36
CA LYS A 19 -2.47 -13.50 -7.71
C LYS A 19 -3.57 -12.58 -8.25
N LYS A 20 -4.69 -13.16 -8.67
CA LYS A 20 -5.83 -12.39 -9.17
C LYS A 20 -6.51 -11.55 -8.09
N THR A 21 -6.57 -12.07 -6.86
CA THR A 21 -7.22 -11.43 -5.71
C THR A 21 -6.31 -11.53 -4.49
N GLY A 22 -6.23 -10.43 -3.71
CA GLY A 22 -5.39 -10.34 -2.52
C GLY A 22 -3.90 -10.12 -2.80
N GLY A 23 -3.50 -9.95 -4.06
CA GLY A 23 -2.16 -9.55 -4.45
C GLY A 23 -1.95 -8.04 -4.39
N VAL A 24 -0.69 -7.62 -4.41
CA VAL A 24 -0.31 -6.21 -4.40
C VAL A 24 -0.27 -5.64 -5.82
N THR A 25 -0.63 -4.37 -5.96
CA THR A 25 -0.40 -3.58 -7.17
C THR A 25 0.46 -2.38 -6.81
N ILE A 26 1.55 -2.16 -7.53
CA ILE A 26 2.46 -1.05 -7.31
C ILE A 26 2.54 -0.21 -8.57
N SER A 27 2.32 1.09 -8.45
CA SER A 27 2.47 2.07 -9.53
C SER A 27 3.76 2.85 -9.33
N HIS A 28 4.68 2.73 -10.26
CA HIS A 28 5.96 3.44 -10.27
C HIS A 28 5.85 4.65 -11.19
N LEU A 29 5.88 5.86 -10.63
CA LEU A 29 5.74 7.10 -11.37
C LEU A 29 7.02 7.92 -11.29
N ARG A 30 7.51 8.40 -12.43
CA ARG A 30 8.65 9.32 -12.54
C ARG A 30 8.25 10.59 -13.25
N PHE A 31 8.69 11.70 -12.70
CA PHE A 31 8.53 13.02 -13.29
C PHE A 31 9.88 13.73 -13.30
N GLY A 32 10.21 14.44 -14.36
CA GLY A 32 11.48 15.14 -14.43
C GLY A 32 11.57 16.13 -15.60
N ASP A 33 12.56 17.01 -15.55
CA ASP A 33 12.81 18.03 -16.56
C ASP A 33 13.69 17.51 -17.72
N GLN A 34 14.09 16.24 -17.65
CA GLN A 34 14.88 15.57 -18.69
C GLN A 34 14.17 14.30 -19.17
N PRO A 35 14.43 13.84 -20.40
CA PRO A 35 13.87 12.60 -20.93
C PRO A 35 14.15 11.41 -20.00
N ILE A 36 13.10 10.71 -19.61
CA ILE A 36 13.18 9.55 -18.70
C ILE A 36 13.38 8.30 -19.54
N ARG A 37 14.53 7.61 -19.34
CA ARG A 37 14.88 6.35 -20.01
C ARG A 37 15.23 5.30 -18.94
N ALA A 38 14.26 4.97 -18.09
CA ALA A 38 14.44 4.10 -16.93
C ALA A 38 13.55 2.85 -17.04
N PRO A 39 13.98 1.77 -17.74
CA PRO A 39 13.19 0.55 -17.91
C PRO A 39 13.29 -0.37 -16.67
N TYR A 40 13.18 0.19 -15.48
CA TYR A 40 13.27 -0.52 -14.21
C TYR A 40 12.36 0.13 -13.16
N TYR A 41 12.01 -0.63 -12.13
CA TYR A 41 11.19 -0.16 -11.01
C TYR A 41 11.90 0.90 -10.17
N ILE A 42 11.11 1.69 -9.47
CA ILE A 42 11.62 2.65 -8.48
C ILE A 42 11.91 1.88 -7.20
N ASN A 43 13.11 2.02 -6.67
CA ASN A 43 13.52 1.47 -5.38
C ASN A 43 13.84 2.56 -4.35
N LYS A 44 13.80 3.83 -4.74
CA LYS A 44 13.89 5.01 -3.85
C LYS A 44 13.04 6.14 -4.43
N ALA A 45 11.98 6.48 -3.72
CA ALA A 45 10.98 7.47 -4.14
C ALA A 45 10.94 8.66 -3.16
N ASP A 46 10.65 9.84 -3.69
CA ASP A 46 10.45 11.04 -2.87
C ASP A 46 9.09 10.99 -2.14
N PHE A 47 8.14 10.24 -2.71
CA PHE A 47 6.79 10.07 -2.19
C PHE A 47 6.33 8.63 -2.39
N VAL A 48 5.84 7.99 -1.33
CA VAL A 48 5.19 6.66 -1.38
C VAL A 48 3.80 6.77 -0.74
N ALA A 49 2.79 6.24 -1.41
CA ALA A 49 1.43 6.17 -0.87
C ALA A 49 0.99 4.70 -0.68
N CYS A 50 0.60 4.36 0.53
CA CYS A 50 -0.08 3.11 0.86
C CYS A 50 -1.59 3.33 0.84
N HIS A 51 -2.26 2.90 -0.21
CA HIS A 51 -3.70 3.05 -0.35
C HIS A 51 -4.51 2.01 0.41
N VAL A 52 -3.88 0.91 0.82
CA VAL A 52 -4.52 -0.23 1.49
C VAL A 52 -3.79 -0.53 2.80
N PRO A 53 -4.36 -0.18 3.96
CA PRO A 53 -3.68 -0.30 5.26
C PRO A 53 -3.31 -1.75 5.61
N ALA A 54 -4.01 -2.74 5.07
CA ALA A 54 -3.67 -4.14 5.23
C ALA A 54 -2.25 -4.49 4.73
N TYR A 55 -1.67 -3.72 3.82
CA TYR A 55 -0.28 -3.92 3.37
C TYR A 55 0.74 -3.62 4.47
N ILE A 56 0.43 -2.66 5.34
CA ILE A 56 1.26 -2.35 6.51
C ILE A 56 1.19 -3.51 7.51
N VAL A 57 -0.02 -3.97 7.83
CA VAL A 57 -0.25 -5.10 8.75
C VAL A 57 0.41 -6.38 8.24
N LYS A 58 0.42 -6.60 6.93
CA LYS A 58 1.13 -7.73 6.30
C LYS A 58 2.66 -7.59 6.30
N GLY A 59 3.19 -6.45 6.75
CA GLY A 59 4.62 -6.21 6.82
C GLY A 59 5.31 -5.98 5.46
N PHE A 60 4.57 -5.53 4.44
CA PHE A 60 5.19 -5.22 3.15
C PHE A 60 6.22 -4.10 3.28
N PRO A 61 7.41 -4.22 2.66
CA PRO A 61 8.56 -3.35 2.93
C PRO A 61 8.51 -1.99 2.23
N MET A 62 7.32 -1.48 1.86
CA MET A 62 7.15 -0.26 1.05
C MET A 62 7.77 1.00 1.65
N VAL A 63 7.91 1.06 2.97
CA VAL A 63 8.56 2.19 3.66
C VAL A 63 10.04 2.29 3.29
N ARG A 64 10.71 1.15 3.02
CA ARG A 64 12.12 1.11 2.61
C ARG A 64 12.37 1.77 1.25
N ASP A 65 11.31 1.95 0.46
CA ASP A 65 11.39 2.62 -0.84
C ASP A 65 11.33 4.14 -0.74
N VAL A 66 11.06 4.69 0.43
CA VAL A 66 11.07 6.14 0.67
C VAL A 66 12.50 6.63 0.85
N LYS A 67 12.87 7.70 0.17
CA LYS A 67 14.16 8.40 0.36
C LYS A 67 14.22 9.10 1.72
N ASP A 68 15.42 9.39 2.19
CA ASP A 68 15.64 10.20 3.39
C ASP A 68 14.89 11.54 3.30
N GLY A 69 14.12 11.86 4.34
CA GLY A 69 13.28 13.05 4.36
C GLY A 69 12.05 13.02 3.44
N GLY A 70 11.84 11.92 2.72
CA GLY A 70 10.69 11.74 1.84
C GLY A 70 9.37 11.62 2.56
N VAL A 71 8.29 11.49 1.80
CA VAL A 71 6.91 11.45 2.32
C VAL A 71 6.33 10.04 2.20
N PHE A 72 5.71 9.58 3.28
CA PHE A 72 4.92 8.36 3.33
C PHE A 72 3.47 8.70 3.70
N LEU A 73 2.55 8.54 2.75
CA LEU A 73 1.11 8.77 2.95
C LEU A 73 0.39 7.43 3.12
N ILE A 74 -0.47 7.33 4.13
CA ILE A 74 -1.25 6.12 4.43
C ILE A 74 -2.74 6.46 4.37
N ASN A 75 -3.49 5.74 3.53
CA ASN A 75 -4.94 5.79 3.57
C ASN A 75 -5.46 4.81 4.61
N CYS A 76 -5.85 5.29 5.77
CA CYS A 76 -6.37 4.47 6.86
C CYS A 76 -7.38 5.25 7.71
N GLN A 77 -8.16 4.51 8.50
CA GLN A 77 -9.13 5.04 9.47
C GLN A 77 -8.53 5.05 10.90
N TRP A 78 -7.24 4.77 11.04
CA TRP A 78 -6.57 4.61 12.32
C TRP A 78 -6.32 5.94 13.02
N SER A 79 -6.49 5.96 14.34
CA SER A 79 -5.93 6.99 15.21
C SER A 79 -4.40 6.92 15.24
N ASP A 80 -3.74 7.90 15.83
CA ASP A 80 -2.28 7.91 15.97
C ASP A 80 -1.79 6.72 16.82
N GLU A 81 -2.55 6.32 17.85
CA GLU A 81 -2.25 5.16 18.69
C GLU A 81 -2.42 3.84 17.91
N GLU A 82 -3.48 3.74 17.12
CA GLU A 82 -3.72 2.56 16.28
C GLU A 82 -2.66 2.47 15.17
N LEU A 83 -2.26 3.59 14.57
CA LEU A 83 -1.17 3.63 13.59
C LEU A 83 0.14 3.15 14.23
N ASP A 84 0.46 3.63 15.43
CA ASP A 84 1.63 3.16 16.17
C ASP A 84 1.54 1.65 16.41
N HIS A 85 0.41 1.15 16.87
CA HIS A 85 0.23 -0.29 17.12
C HIS A 85 0.39 -1.14 15.85
N HIS A 86 -0.18 -0.71 14.72
CA HIS A 86 -0.16 -1.48 13.48
C HIS A 86 1.15 -1.39 12.69
N MET A 87 1.97 -0.37 12.97
CA MET A 87 3.23 -0.18 12.24
C MET A 87 4.29 -1.18 12.69
N PRO A 88 4.83 -2.03 11.79
CA PRO A 88 5.90 -2.97 12.13
C PRO A 88 7.15 -2.25 12.65
N ALA A 89 7.83 -2.85 13.64
CA ALA A 89 9.02 -2.25 14.24
C ALA A 89 10.13 -1.95 13.23
N VAL A 90 10.32 -2.79 12.23
CA VAL A 90 11.27 -2.54 11.13
C VAL A 90 10.92 -1.25 10.38
N ALA A 91 9.63 -1.02 10.10
CA ALA A 91 9.17 0.20 9.44
C ALA A 91 9.32 1.42 10.35
N LYS A 92 8.99 1.30 11.65
CA LYS A 92 9.20 2.36 12.65
C LYS A 92 10.66 2.81 12.70
N ARG A 93 11.59 1.88 12.83
CA ARG A 93 13.03 2.18 12.86
C ARG A 93 13.46 2.91 11.60
N TYR A 94 13.09 2.39 10.42
CA TYR A 94 13.43 3.01 9.15
C TYR A 94 12.89 4.45 9.04
N ILE A 95 11.62 4.68 9.39
CA ILE A 95 10.99 6.01 9.37
C ILE A 95 11.75 6.98 10.25
N ALA A 96 12.10 6.57 11.48
CA ALA A 96 12.79 7.43 12.45
C ALA A 96 14.26 7.70 12.08
N GLU A 97 14.98 6.70 11.54
CA GLU A 97 16.38 6.82 11.11
C GLU A 97 16.55 7.70 9.87
N HIS A 98 15.60 7.60 8.93
CA HIS A 98 15.65 8.32 7.66
C HIS A 98 14.81 9.60 7.62
N ASN A 99 14.29 10.04 8.78
CA ASN A 99 13.47 11.26 8.91
C ASN A 99 12.29 11.31 7.92
N ILE A 100 11.62 10.18 7.70
CA ILE A 100 10.48 10.09 6.79
C ILE A 100 9.30 10.87 7.37
N GLN A 101 8.66 11.69 6.56
CA GLN A 101 7.48 12.43 6.94
C GLN A 101 6.24 11.56 6.73
N VAL A 102 5.57 11.19 7.81
CA VAL A 102 4.39 10.31 7.77
C VAL A 102 3.13 11.15 7.78
N TYR A 103 2.21 10.84 6.87
CA TYR A 103 0.88 11.42 6.79
C TYR A 103 -0.18 10.32 6.73
N THR A 104 -1.33 10.57 7.33
CA THR A 104 -2.53 9.73 7.22
C THR A 104 -3.66 10.49 6.56
N ILE A 105 -4.56 9.78 5.90
CA ILE A 105 -5.79 10.31 5.35
C ILE A 105 -6.87 9.23 5.43
N ASN A 106 -8.06 9.60 5.91
CA ASN A 106 -9.23 8.70 5.88
C ASN A 106 -10.08 8.99 4.64
N ALA A 107 -9.57 8.62 3.48
CA ALA A 107 -10.25 8.87 2.21
C ALA A 107 -11.52 8.03 2.03
N ILE A 108 -11.68 6.93 2.78
CA ILE A 108 -12.87 6.06 2.70
C ILE A 108 -14.07 6.78 3.30
N ASP A 109 -13.96 7.28 4.53
CA ASP A 109 -15.07 7.97 5.19
C ASP A 109 -15.40 9.28 4.49
N LEU A 110 -14.37 10.01 4.02
CA LEU A 110 -14.57 11.20 3.19
C LEU A 110 -15.36 10.90 1.91
N ALA A 111 -15.03 9.81 1.21
CA ALA A 111 -15.74 9.41 0.00
C ALA A 111 -17.21 9.02 0.29
N ILE A 112 -17.47 8.37 1.42
CA ILE A 112 -18.83 8.03 1.88
C ILE A 112 -19.60 9.30 2.20
N GLU A 113 -19.02 10.22 2.94
CA GLU A 113 -19.64 11.52 3.32
C GLU A 113 -20.04 12.34 2.09
N ILE A 114 -19.21 12.35 1.05
CA ILE A 114 -19.49 13.08 -0.20
C ILE A 114 -20.58 12.37 -1.03
N GLY A 115 -20.86 11.10 -0.80
CA GLY A 115 -21.77 10.29 -1.61
C GLY A 115 -21.06 9.50 -2.74
N MET A 116 -19.75 9.43 -2.73
CA MET A 116 -18.94 8.68 -3.71
C MET A 116 -18.79 7.19 -3.39
N GLY A 117 -19.35 6.73 -2.27
CA GLY A 117 -19.21 5.35 -1.78
C GLY A 117 -17.73 5.07 -1.41
N LYS A 118 -17.12 4.05 -1.99
CA LYS A 118 -15.72 3.66 -1.72
C LYS A 118 -14.72 4.21 -2.75
N ARG A 119 -15.09 5.22 -3.53
CA ARG A 119 -14.23 5.77 -4.59
C ARG A 119 -13.30 6.84 -4.04
N THR A 120 -12.11 6.44 -3.63
CA THR A 120 -11.12 7.28 -2.94
C THR A 120 -10.06 7.90 -3.86
N ASN A 121 -9.99 7.46 -5.11
CA ASN A 121 -8.92 7.82 -6.04
C ASN A 121 -8.74 9.34 -6.23
N THR A 122 -9.82 10.09 -6.39
CA THR A 122 -9.77 11.55 -6.59
C THR A 122 -9.26 12.27 -5.34
N ILE A 123 -9.70 11.84 -4.14
CA ILE A 123 -9.26 12.37 -2.86
C ILE A 123 -7.75 12.14 -2.68
N LEU A 124 -7.30 10.90 -2.91
CA LEU A 124 -5.89 10.52 -2.76
C LEU A 124 -4.98 11.20 -3.78
N GLN A 125 -5.47 11.41 -5.01
CA GLN A 125 -4.74 12.16 -6.04
C GLN A 125 -4.55 13.62 -5.63
N SER A 126 -5.57 14.24 -5.03
CA SER A 126 -5.47 15.61 -4.53
C SER A 126 -4.46 15.73 -3.39
N ALA A 127 -4.50 14.82 -2.41
CA ALA A 127 -3.50 14.73 -1.35
C ALA A 127 -2.07 14.55 -1.91
N PHE A 128 -1.91 13.72 -2.95
CA PHE A 128 -0.63 13.55 -3.63
C PHE A 128 -0.09 14.90 -4.17
N PHE A 129 -0.87 15.65 -4.94
CA PHE A 129 -0.39 16.91 -5.51
C PHE A 129 0.01 17.91 -4.43
N LYS A 130 -0.71 17.95 -3.31
CA LYS A 130 -0.40 18.81 -2.18
C LYS A 130 0.90 18.41 -1.48
N LEU A 131 1.10 17.13 -1.22
CA LEU A 131 2.25 16.62 -0.46
C LEU A 131 3.51 16.44 -1.31
N ALA A 132 3.37 15.96 -2.54
CA ALA A 132 4.51 15.70 -3.43
C ALA A 132 5.06 16.95 -4.10
N LYS A 133 4.29 18.06 -4.14
CA LYS A 133 4.71 19.38 -4.66
C LYS A 133 5.32 19.34 -6.07
N VAL A 134 4.78 18.50 -6.95
CA VAL A 134 5.28 18.30 -8.32
C VAL A 134 5.00 19.50 -9.22
N MET A 135 3.98 20.30 -8.86
CA MET A 135 3.55 21.53 -9.54
C MET A 135 2.85 22.45 -8.51
N PRO A 136 2.60 23.73 -8.86
CA PRO A 136 1.85 24.64 -8.00
C PRO A 136 0.47 24.08 -7.65
N GLU A 137 0.11 24.10 -6.36
CA GLU A 137 -1.12 23.49 -5.83
C GLU A 137 -2.38 23.99 -6.53
N ALA A 138 -2.51 25.31 -6.69
CA ALA A 138 -3.69 25.91 -7.30
C ALA A 138 -3.89 25.47 -8.77
N GLU A 139 -2.80 25.29 -9.50
CA GLU A 139 -2.84 24.78 -10.87
C GLU A 139 -3.23 23.30 -10.88
N ALA A 140 -2.64 22.48 -10.00
CA ALA A 140 -2.97 21.08 -9.90
C ALA A 140 -4.46 20.86 -9.60
N ILE A 141 -5.02 21.61 -8.62
CA ILE A 141 -6.43 21.57 -8.26
C ILE A 141 -7.31 22.01 -9.45
N GLY A 142 -6.92 23.07 -10.16
CA GLY A 142 -7.63 23.53 -11.37
C GLY A 142 -7.69 22.43 -12.42
N TYR A 143 -6.56 21.88 -12.81
CA TYR A 143 -6.49 20.79 -13.80
C TYR A 143 -7.23 19.52 -13.39
N MET A 144 -7.21 19.18 -12.10
CA MET A 144 -7.99 18.06 -11.58
C MET A 144 -9.50 18.29 -11.74
N LYS A 145 -9.99 19.51 -11.43
CA LYS A 145 -11.39 19.88 -11.57
C LYS A 145 -11.82 19.90 -13.05
N ASP A 146 -10.99 20.41 -13.92
CA ASP A 146 -11.26 20.43 -15.38
C ASP A 146 -11.33 18.99 -15.91
N ALA A 147 -10.39 18.14 -15.54
CA ALA A 147 -10.38 16.73 -15.93
C ALA A 147 -11.60 15.97 -15.40
N ALA A 148 -12.01 16.23 -14.14
CA ALA A 148 -13.21 15.67 -13.56
C ALA A 148 -14.48 16.12 -14.29
N THR A 149 -14.58 17.41 -14.61
CA THR A 149 -15.68 17.97 -15.40
C THR A 149 -15.77 17.29 -16.77
N HIS A 150 -14.66 17.24 -17.50
CA HIS A 150 -14.62 16.59 -18.81
C HIS A 150 -15.02 15.11 -18.75
N SER A 151 -14.57 14.38 -17.73
CA SER A 151 -14.82 12.94 -17.60
C SER A 151 -16.22 12.59 -17.14
N TYR A 152 -16.83 13.43 -16.31
CA TYR A 152 -18.07 13.08 -15.61
C TYR A 152 -19.29 13.90 -16.00
N LEU A 153 -19.16 14.97 -16.79
CA LEU A 153 -20.30 15.81 -17.20
C LEU A 153 -21.44 15.01 -17.86
N LYS A 154 -21.10 13.99 -18.66
CA LYS A 154 -22.09 13.10 -19.28
C LYS A 154 -22.89 12.26 -18.27
N LYS A 155 -22.41 12.15 -17.02
CA LYS A 155 -23.09 11.43 -15.93
C LYS A 155 -23.96 12.33 -15.06
N GLY A 156 -23.97 13.62 -15.32
CA GLY A 156 -24.73 14.64 -14.60
C GLY A 156 -23.84 15.60 -13.80
N GLN A 157 -24.35 16.81 -13.58
CA GLN A 157 -23.65 17.87 -12.85
C GLN A 157 -23.37 17.45 -11.41
N ASP A 158 -24.29 16.75 -10.74
CA ASP A 158 -24.12 16.27 -9.37
C ASP A 158 -22.85 15.40 -9.22
N VAL A 159 -22.53 14.58 -10.24
CA VAL A 159 -21.31 13.74 -10.23
C VAL A 159 -20.06 14.61 -10.37
N VAL A 160 -20.11 15.65 -11.17
CA VAL A 160 -19.02 16.64 -11.31
C VAL A 160 -18.80 17.33 -9.97
N ASP A 161 -19.84 17.83 -9.34
CA ASP A 161 -19.78 18.57 -8.08
C ASP A 161 -19.24 17.68 -6.94
N MET A 162 -19.65 16.42 -6.86
CA MET A 162 -19.08 15.46 -5.91
C MET A 162 -17.55 15.28 -6.12
N ASN A 163 -17.10 15.18 -7.38
CA ASN A 163 -15.67 15.05 -7.66
C ASN A 163 -14.91 16.35 -7.33
N HIS A 164 -15.48 17.52 -7.61
CA HIS A 164 -14.86 18.80 -7.22
C HIS A 164 -14.73 18.89 -5.70
N LYS A 165 -15.78 18.53 -4.94
CA LYS A 165 -15.74 18.48 -3.47
C LYS A 165 -14.66 17.50 -2.98
N ALA A 166 -14.54 16.34 -3.61
CA ALA A 166 -13.51 15.34 -3.28
C ALA A 166 -12.08 15.87 -3.50
N ILE A 167 -11.87 16.64 -4.57
CA ILE A 167 -10.59 17.29 -4.85
C ILE A 167 -10.24 18.31 -3.76
N ASP A 168 -11.20 19.19 -3.41
CA ASP A 168 -10.98 20.22 -2.40
C ASP A 168 -10.70 19.60 -1.01
N MET A 169 -11.47 18.59 -0.61
CA MET A 169 -11.28 17.89 0.66
C MET A 169 -9.96 17.11 0.69
N GLY A 170 -9.59 16.44 -0.38
CA GLY A 170 -8.34 15.68 -0.46
C GLY A 170 -7.09 16.54 -0.30
N ALA A 171 -7.15 17.81 -0.71
CA ALA A 171 -6.05 18.75 -0.56
C ALA A 171 -5.78 19.17 0.90
N THR A 172 -6.72 18.94 1.83
CA THR A 172 -6.64 19.45 3.20
C THR A 172 -6.91 18.42 4.30
N ALA A 173 -7.49 17.27 3.96
CA ALA A 173 -8.00 16.31 4.94
C ALA A 173 -6.96 15.30 5.45
N PHE A 174 -5.70 15.42 5.05
CA PHE A 174 -4.64 14.58 5.59
C PHE A 174 -4.10 15.14 6.90
N HIS A 175 -3.67 14.25 7.77
CA HIS A 175 -3.07 14.53 9.06
C HIS A 175 -1.58 14.19 9.04
N LYS A 176 -0.74 15.07 9.59
CA LYS A 176 0.69 14.77 9.77
C LYS A 176 0.87 14.01 11.08
N PHE A 177 1.39 12.82 10.99
CA PHE A 177 1.74 12.02 12.15
C PHE A 177 3.10 12.45 12.69
N GLU A 178 3.16 12.79 13.97
CA GLU A 178 4.41 13.14 14.63
C GLU A 178 5.14 11.87 15.08
N VAL A 179 6.22 11.53 14.38
CA VAL A 179 6.98 10.30 14.60
C VAL A 179 7.61 10.30 16.00
N PRO A 180 7.24 9.35 16.89
CA PRO A 180 7.80 9.29 18.22
C PRO A 180 9.30 8.97 18.21
N ALA A 181 10.09 9.58 19.10
CA ALA A 181 11.52 9.31 19.21
C ALA A 181 11.80 7.82 19.57
N SER A 182 10.87 7.17 20.27
CA SER A 182 10.94 5.76 20.65
C SER A 182 10.95 4.81 19.44
N TRP A 183 10.53 5.27 18.26
CA TRP A 183 10.53 4.43 17.06
C TRP A 183 11.92 3.99 16.62
N LYS A 184 12.97 4.74 16.96
CA LYS A 184 14.37 4.34 16.70
C LYS A 184 14.74 3.01 17.35
N ASP A 185 14.18 2.78 18.55
CA ASP A 185 14.48 1.60 19.36
C ASP A 185 13.33 0.57 19.36
N ALA A 186 12.39 0.69 18.42
CA ALA A 186 11.25 -0.21 18.30
C ALA A 186 11.71 -1.66 18.13
N LYS A 187 11.18 -2.55 18.97
CA LYS A 187 11.51 -3.98 18.97
C LYS A 187 10.43 -4.76 18.24
N ASP A 188 10.86 -5.74 17.47
CA ASP A 188 9.93 -6.66 16.84
C ASP A 188 9.20 -7.48 17.94
N GLU A 189 7.90 -7.35 18.00
CA GLU A 189 7.09 -8.25 18.80
C GLU A 189 7.13 -9.61 18.12
N THR A 190 7.75 -10.57 18.77
CA THR A 190 7.74 -11.97 18.34
C THR A 190 6.35 -12.54 18.63
N VAL A 191 5.38 -12.21 17.81
CA VAL A 191 4.16 -13.01 17.70
C VAL A 191 4.60 -14.25 16.93
N ALA A 192 4.97 -15.29 17.70
CA ALA A 192 5.19 -16.61 17.11
C ALA A 192 3.82 -17.10 16.61
N GLU A 193 3.51 -16.86 15.34
CA GLU A 193 2.39 -17.53 14.72
C GLU A 193 2.63 -19.04 14.87
N HIS A 194 1.73 -19.69 15.59
CA HIS A 194 1.83 -21.14 15.79
C HIS A 194 1.41 -21.81 14.49
N VAL A 195 2.41 -22.25 13.73
CA VAL A 195 2.20 -23.02 12.51
C VAL A 195 2.12 -24.49 12.91
N GLU A 196 0.93 -25.09 12.87
CA GLU A 196 0.71 -26.51 13.11
C GLU A 196 0.90 -27.29 11.82
N GLY A 197 1.51 -28.47 11.90
CA GLY A 197 1.72 -29.34 10.74
C GLY A 197 2.92 -30.27 10.91
N ASN A 198 3.22 -31.02 9.85
CA ASN A 198 4.46 -31.82 9.88
C ASN A 198 5.70 -30.92 9.79
N ALA A 199 6.83 -31.41 10.32
CA ALA A 199 8.04 -30.61 10.45
C ALA A 199 8.55 -30.03 9.12
N ALA A 200 8.43 -30.75 8.02
CA ALA A 200 8.86 -30.28 6.71
C ALA A 200 7.99 -29.12 6.21
N THR A 201 6.67 -29.24 6.35
CA THR A 201 5.72 -28.16 5.99
C THR A 201 5.95 -26.93 6.84
N VAL A 202 6.07 -27.09 8.16
CA VAL A 202 6.32 -25.96 9.08
C VAL A 202 7.61 -25.25 8.74
N LYS A 203 8.68 -26.00 8.45
CA LYS A 203 9.96 -25.45 8.04
C LYS A 203 9.83 -24.63 6.75
N MET A 204 9.24 -25.20 5.71
CA MET A 204 9.05 -24.51 4.42
C MET A 204 8.19 -23.25 4.57
N VAL A 205 7.11 -23.29 5.37
CA VAL A 205 6.25 -22.13 5.61
C VAL A 205 7.07 -21.00 6.23
N LYS A 206 7.80 -21.28 7.29
CA LYS A 206 8.57 -20.24 8.02
C LYS A 206 9.78 -19.73 7.25
N GLU A 207 10.51 -20.62 6.57
CA GLU A 207 11.77 -20.26 5.92
C GLU A 207 11.58 -19.70 4.51
N ILE A 208 10.47 -20.02 3.81
CA ILE A 208 10.25 -19.61 2.42
C ILE A 208 8.92 -18.85 2.28
N MET A 209 7.78 -19.46 2.65
CA MET A 209 6.48 -18.90 2.31
C MET A 209 6.18 -17.58 3.04
N GLU A 210 6.52 -17.47 4.32
CA GLU A 210 6.30 -16.23 5.07
C GLU A 210 7.16 -15.06 4.55
N PRO A 211 8.48 -15.20 4.34
CA PRO A 211 9.27 -14.14 3.75
C PRO A 211 8.77 -13.72 2.36
N VAL A 212 8.48 -14.69 1.49
CA VAL A 212 7.93 -14.42 0.15
C VAL A 212 6.56 -13.74 0.27
N GLY A 213 5.71 -14.21 1.17
CA GLY A 213 4.39 -13.62 1.42
C GLY A 213 4.44 -12.19 1.92
N ARG A 214 5.51 -11.79 2.60
CA ARG A 214 5.79 -10.40 3.01
C ARG A 214 6.54 -9.58 1.97
N MET A 215 6.75 -10.10 0.76
CA MET A 215 7.54 -9.46 -0.31
C MET A 215 9.01 -9.24 0.07
N ASP A 216 9.57 -10.06 0.94
CA ASP A 216 10.97 -10.04 1.38
C ASP A 216 11.76 -11.27 0.84
N GLY A 217 11.28 -11.84 -0.26
CA GLY A 217 11.88 -13.02 -0.89
C GLY A 217 13.32 -12.80 -1.35
N ASP A 218 13.69 -11.56 -1.73
CA ASP A 218 15.05 -11.20 -2.13
C ASP A 218 16.07 -11.29 -0.98
N SER A 219 15.61 -11.30 0.28
CA SER A 219 16.48 -11.53 1.44
C SER A 219 16.88 -13.00 1.62
N LEU A 220 16.19 -13.93 0.93
CA LEU A 220 16.45 -15.35 1.07
C LEU A 220 17.73 -15.75 0.32
N PRO A 221 18.66 -16.49 0.98
CA PRO A 221 19.80 -17.05 0.30
C PRO A 221 19.36 -18.21 -0.63
N VAL A 222 20.14 -18.46 -1.68
CA VAL A 222 19.91 -19.60 -2.60
C VAL A 222 19.78 -20.92 -1.83
N SER A 223 20.54 -21.07 -0.73
CA SER A 223 20.52 -22.26 0.13
C SER A 223 19.17 -22.51 0.81
N ALA A 224 18.29 -21.52 0.92
CA ALA A 224 16.92 -21.72 1.44
C ALA A 224 16.13 -22.70 0.58
N PHE A 225 16.44 -22.74 -0.73
CA PHE A 225 15.78 -23.62 -1.70
C PHE A 225 16.54 -24.95 -1.95
N ALA A 226 17.77 -25.08 -1.44
CA ALA A 226 18.66 -26.21 -1.73
C ALA A 226 18.39 -27.49 -0.90
N ASN A 227 17.25 -27.60 -0.24
CA ASN A 227 16.91 -28.74 0.62
C ASN A 227 15.56 -29.35 0.25
N GLY A 228 15.41 -29.73 -1.03
CA GLY A 228 14.20 -30.40 -1.54
C GLY A 228 13.21 -29.46 -2.21
N HIS A 229 13.64 -28.25 -2.58
CA HIS A 229 12.83 -27.26 -3.30
C HIS A 229 13.54 -26.74 -4.57
N GLU A 230 14.64 -27.35 -4.97
CA GLU A 230 15.47 -26.93 -6.12
C GLU A 230 14.72 -27.01 -7.45
N ASP A 231 13.77 -27.92 -7.55
CA ASP A 231 12.94 -28.14 -8.73
C ASP A 231 11.60 -27.39 -8.68
N GLY A 232 11.38 -26.56 -7.65
CA GLY A 232 10.13 -25.86 -7.42
C GLY A 232 9.04 -26.69 -6.75
N THR A 233 9.35 -27.88 -6.25
CA THR A 233 8.41 -28.72 -5.50
C THR A 233 8.17 -28.13 -4.11
N PHE A 234 6.90 -28.01 -3.72
CA PHE A 234 6.47 -27.58 -2.39
C PHE A 234 5.77 -28.70 -1.63
N CYS A 235 5.77 -28.60 -0.30
CA CYS A 235 5.08 -29.57 0.55
C CYS A 235 3.58 -29.61 0.22
N GLN A 236 3.02 -30.80 0.08
CA GLN A 236 1.59 -30.96 -0.15
C GLN A 236 0.77 -30.35 0.99
N GLY A 237 -0.28 -29.61 0.66
CA GLY A 237 -1.13 -28.92 1.64
C GLY A 237 -0.59 -27.57 2.13
N ALA A 238 0.60 -27.15 1.68
CA ALA A 238 1.21 -25.87 2.10
C ALA A 238 0.36 -24.64 1.77
N SER A 239 -0.50 -24.71 0.75
CA SER A 239 -1.42 -23.62 0.39
C SER A 239 -2.40 -23.23 1.51
N ALA A 240 -2.64 -24.09 2.49
CA ALA A 240 -3.46 -23.77 3.67
C ALA A 240 -2.85 -22.66 4.54
N TYR A 241 -1.55 -22.44 4.42
CA TYR A 241 -0.82 -21.41 5.18
C TYR A 241 -0.69 -20.07 4.42
N GLU A 242 -1.14 -20.01 3.16
CA GLU A 242 -1.15 -18.78 2.38
C GLU A 242 -2.37 -17.94 2.73
N LYS A 243 -2.19 -16.95 3.61
CA LYS A 243 -3.26 -16.07 4.08
C LYS A 243 -3.37 -14.83 3.18
N ARG A 244 -4.24 -14.85 2.20
CA ARG A 244 -4.47 -13.70 1.30
C ARG A 244 -5.32 -12.60 1.91
N GLY A 245 -6.22 -12.94 2.85
CA GLY A 245 -7.13 -11.98 3.47
C GLY A 245 -8.14 -11.38 2.49
N VAL A 246 -8.69 -12.20 1.58
CA VAL A 246 -9.59 -11.75 0.51
C VAL A 246 -11.05 -11.63 0.94
N ALA A 247 -11.43 -12.21 2.08
CA ALA A 247 -12.77 -12.16 2.64
C ALA A 247 -12.73 -11.69 4.09
N VAL A 248 -13.64 -10.77 4.43
CA VAL A 248 -13.83 -10.26 5.80
C VAL A 248 -14.65 -11.26 6.63
N SER A 249 -15.58 -11.93 5.99
CA SER A 249 -16.42 -12.94 6.60
C SER A 249 -16.48 -14.17 5.71
N VAL A 250 -16.33 -15.34 6.29
CA VAL A 250 -16.40 -16.63 5.61
C VAL A 250 -17.45 -17.50 6.28
N PRO A 251 -18.15 -18.39 5.56
CA PRO A 251 -19.04 -19.35 6.18
C PRO A 251 -18.23 -20.35 7.01
N GLU A 252 -18.69 -20.62 8.22
CA GLU A 252 -18.15 -21.67 9.05
C GLU A 252 -19.01 -22.93 8.91
N TRP A 253 -18.38 -24.06 8.64
CA TRP A 253 -19.08 -25.33 8.55
C TRP A 253 -19.20 -25.97 9.93
N ASP A 254 -20.42 -26.03 10.46
CA ASP A 254 -20.74 -26.72 11.68
C ASP A 254 -20.95 -28.22 11.42
N VAL A 255 -19.92 -28.99 11.75
CA VAL A 255 -19.90 -30.44 11.57
C VAL A 255 -20.99 -31.14 12.41
N SER A 256 -21.42 -30.55 13.53
CA SER A 256 -22.43 -31.12 14.42
C SER A 256 -23.84 -31.09 13.83
N LEU A 257 -24.08 -30.13 12.89
CA LEU A 257 -25.37 -29.96 12.21
C LEU A 257 -25.46 -30.75 10.91
N CYS A 258 -24.34 -31.10 10.31
CA CYS A 258 -24.25 -31.93 9.12
C CYS A 258 -24.15 -33.40 9.61
N GLY A 259 -25.24 -34.14 9.58
CA GLY A 259 -25.19 -35.55 9.91
C GLY A 259 -24.06 -36.27 9.17
N SER A 260 -23.43 -37.23 9.87
CA SER A 260 -22.36 -38.07 9.30
C SER A 260 -22.87 -38.73 8.01
N ILE A 261 -22.22 -38.36 6.91
CA ILE A 261 -22.36 -39.07 5.63
C ILE A 261 -21.54 -40.33 5.68
#